data_fe6be7353c2a5fcf8e8d994240d15409
#
_entry.id   fe6be7353c2a5fcf8e8d994240d15409
#
_cell.length_a   1.000
_cell.length_b   1.000
_cell.length_c   1.000
_cell.angle_alpha   90.00
_cell.angle_beta   90.00
_cell.angle_gamma   90.00
#
_symmetry.space_group_name_H-M   'P 1'
#
loop_
_entity.id
_entity.type
_entity.pdbx_description
1 polymer ?
#
loop_
_entity_poly.entity_id
_entity_poly.type
_entity_poly.pdbx_seq_one_letter_code
_entity_poly.pdbx_strand_id
1 'polypeptide(L)'
;MQEGYKAIADPTRRRILKYLRGGERNAGELAEYAGIGRTALSHHLMVLKMADLVRVERRGQFQVYSLNTTVFQDLLTEIMSWLGGLEPSSDHVGQIEHPGVYSVESELEPGTEHEEEKNGTL
;
A
#
# COMPACT_ATOMS: atom_id res chain seq x y z
N MET A 1 13.52 -2.94 10.93
CA MET A 1 12.12 -2.82 10.55
C MET A 1 11.34 -1.71 11.24
N GLN A 2 11.97 -1.04 12.19
CA GLN A 2 11.25 0.01 12.91
C GLN A 2 10.83 1.13 11.99
N GLU A 3 11.70 1.53 11.07
CA GLU A 3 11.35 2.58 10.11
C GLU A 3 10.21 2.14 9.22
N GLY A 4 10.14 0.84 8.91
CA GLY A 4 9.05 0.32 8.10
C GLY A 4 7.72 0.43 8.81
N TYR A 5 7.68 0.06 10.07
CA TYR A 5 6.44 0.19 10.84
C TYR A 5 6.01 1.66 10.95
N LYS A 6 6.98 2.53 11.19
CA LYS A 6 6.67 3.95 11.28
C LYS A 6 6.11 4.46 9.96
N ALA A 7 6.70 4.02 8.85
CA ALA A 7 6.27 4.49 7.54
C ALA A 7 4.83 4.09 7.25
N ILE A 8 4.45 2.85 7.57
CA ILE A 8 3.11 2.40 7.25
C ILE A 8 2.07 2.75 8.30
N ALA A 9 2.47 3.44 9.36
CA ALA A 9 1.53 3.84 10.39
C ALA A 9 0.63 4.98 9.93
N ASP A 10 1.01 5.69 8.89
CA ASP A 10 0.26 6.85 8.41
C ASP A 10 -0.60 6.48 7.19
N PRO A 11 -1.88 6.84 7.19
CA PRO A 11 -2.74 6.46 6.07
C PRO A 11 -2.35 7.10 4.74
N THR A 12 -1.82 8.32 4.76
CA THR A 12 -1.39 8.95 3.52
C THR A 12 -0.23 8.20 2.92
N ARG A 13 0.72 7.76 3.74
CA ARG A 13 1.85 7.00 3.23
C ARG A 13 1.41 5.64 2.70
N ARG A 14 0.43 5.00 3.34
CA ARG A 14 -0.11 3.76 2.78
C ARG A 14 -0.75 3.98 1.41
N ARG A 15 -1.44 5.09 1.22
CA ARG A 15 -2.03 5.41 -0.08
C ARG A 15 -0.97 5.64 -1.13
N ILE A 16 0.12 6.31 -0.76
CA ILE A 16 1.21 6.54 -1.69
C ILE A 16 1.83 5.20 -2.12
N LEU A 17 2.06 4.31 -1.17
CA LEU A 17 2.62 3.00 -1.50
C LEU A 17 1.70 2.23 -2.42
N LYS A 18 0.40 2.30 -2.17
CA LYS A 18 -0.57 1.61 -2.99
C LYS A 18 -0.55 2.15 -4.42
N TYR A 19 -0.43 3.45 -4.56
CA TYR A 19 -0.37 4.06 -5.88
C TYR A 19 0.90 3.65 -6.62
N LEU A 20 2.02 3.57 -5.89
CA LEU A 20 3.29 3.16 -6.47
C LEU A 20 3.28 1.68 -6.87
N ARG A 21 2.41 0.89 -6.27
CA ARG A 21 2.27 -0.49 -6.69
C ARG A 21 1.85 -0.60 -8.15
N GLY A 22 1.15 0.40 -8.66
CA GLY A 22 0.71 0.42 -10.04
C GLY A 22 1.77 0.88 -11.03
N GLY A 23 2.92 1.33 -10.55
CA GLY A 23 4.01 1.76 -11.42
C GLY A 23 4.70 3.00 -10.88
N GLU A 24 5.74 3.40 -11.55
CA GLU A 24 6.52 4.57 -11.16
C GLU A 24 5.67 5.83 -11.26
N ARG A 25 5.94 6.80 -10.36
CA ARG A 25 5.23 8.07 -10.35
C ARG A 25 6.21 9.18 -10.03
N ASN A 26 6.02 10.35 -10.63
CA ASN A 26 6.84 11.48 -10.24
C ASN A 26 6.20 12.19 -9.05
N ALA A 27 6.94 13.15 -8.47
CA ALA A 27 6.49 13.82 -7.26
C ALA A 27 5.17 14.57 -7.48
N GLY A 28 5.01 15.18 -8.66
CA GLY A 28 3.78 15.90 -8.94
C GLY A 28 2.57 14.98 -8.98
N GLU A 29 2.73 13.81 -9.58
CA GLU A 29 1.66 12.83 -9.62
C GLU A 29 1.30 12.34 -8.21
N LEU A 30 2.30 12.15 -7.39
CA LEU A 30 2.06 11.70 -6.02
C LEU A 30 1.33 12.75 -5.20
N ALA A 31 1.72 14.02 -5.35
CA ALA A 31 1.07 15.09 -4.62
C ALA A 31 -0.40 15.21 -5.03
N GLU A 32 -0.64 15.11 -6.32
CA GLU A 32 -1.99 15.21 -6.84
C GLU A 32 -2.85 14.05 -6.37
N TYR A 33 -2.31 12.84 -6.44
CA TYR A 33 -3.05 11.66 -6.00
C TYR A 33 -3.39 11.74 -4.52
N ALA A 34 -2.42 12.15 -3.70
CA ALA A 34 -2.63 12.21 -2.26
C ALA A 34 -3.41 13.45 -1.83
N GLY A 35 -3.53 14.44 -2.71
CA GLY A 35 -4.27 15.65 -2.38
C GLY A 35 -3.56 16.50 -1.34
N ILE A 36 -2.24 16.54 -1.35
CA ILE A 36 -1.46 17.29 -0.38
C ILE A 36 -0.46 18.18 -1.07
N GLY A 37 0.05 19.16 -0.32
CA GLY A 37 1.06 20.05 -0.85
C GLY A 37 2.43 19.41 -0.91
N ARG A 38 3.35 20.11 -1.58
CA ARG A 38 4.67 19.56 -1.81
C ARG A 38 5.48 19.39 -0.55
N THR A 39 5.29 20.28 0.43
CA THR A 39 6.03 20.18 1.68
C THR A 39 5.62 18.94 2.45
N ALA A 40 4.31 18.71 2.55
CA ALA A 40 3.83 17.52 3.24
C ALA A 40 4.25 16.25 2.50
N LEU A 41 4.16 16.29 1.17
CA LEU A 41 4.60 15.15 0.37
C LEU A 41 6.08 14.85 0.61
N SER A 42 6.92 15.88 0.63
CA SER A 42 8.35 15.68 0.85
C SER A 42 8.62 14.99 2.18
N HIS A 43 7.86 15.36 3.21
CA HIS A 43 8.02 14.71 4.51
C HIS A 43 7.65 13.24 4.43
N HIS A 44 6.52 12.94 3.82
CA HIS A 44 6.10 11.54 3.71
C HIS A 44 7.07 10.72 2.87
N LEU A 45 7.56 11.29 1.78
CA LEU A 45 8.51 10.57 0.95
C LEU A 45 9.84 10.36 1.66
N MET A 46 10.25 11.31 2.50
CA MET A 46 11.47 11.12 3.27
C MET A 46 11.32 9.96 4.24
N VAL A 47 10.18 9.87 4.92
CA VAL A 47 9.94 8.77 5.84
C VAL A 47 9.94 7.43 5.10
N LEU A 48 9.30 7.39 3.93
CA LEU A 48 9.29 6.16 3.13
C LEU A 48 10.68 5.78 2.63
N LYS A 49 11.48 6.78 2.25
CA LYS A 49 12.84 6.51 1.80
C LYS A 49 13.72 6.00 2.92
N MET A 50 13.58 6.55 4.12
CA MET A 50 14.38 6.10 5.25
C MET A 50 14.06 4.66 5.62
N ALA A 51 12.87 4.21 5.29
CA ALA A 51 12.49 2.82 5.50
C ALA A 51 12.86 1.93 4.31
N ASP A 52 13.47 2.51 3.29
CA ASP A 52 13.80 1.82 2.05
C ASP A 52 12.58 1.24 1.33
N LEU A 53 11.41 1.76 1.61
CA LEU A 53 10.20 1.28 0.93
C LEU A 53 10.03 1.88 -0.45
N VAL A 54 10.67 3.00 -0.71
CA VAL A 54 10.63 3.61 -2.04
C VAL A 54 12.04 3.97 -2.47
N ARG A 55 12.22 3.98 -3.78
CA ARG A 55 13.44 4.44 -4.41
C ARG A 55 13.12 5.66 -5.23
N VAL A 56 14.11 6.53 -5.42
CA VAL A 56 13.94 7.72 -6.22
C VAL A 56 15.05 7.79 -7.25
N GLU A 57 14.67 8.20 -8.45
CA GLU A 57 15.63 8.35 -9.54
C GLU A 57 15.33 9.67 -10.24
N ARG A 58 16.35 10.42 -10.52
CA ARG A 58 16.17 11.68 -11.24
C ARG A 58 16.16 11.41 -12.73
N ARG A 59 15.12 11.88 -13.39
CA ARG A 59 14.98 11.75 -14.84
C ARG A 59 14.67 13.13 -15.38
N GLY A 60 15.67 13.79 -15.96
CA GLY A 60 15.51 15.16 -16.41
C GLY A 60 15.22 16.06 -15.22
N GLN A 61 14.12 16.77 -15.27
CA GLN A 61 13.73 17.65 -14.18
C GLN A 61 12.80 16.97 -13.18
N PHE A 62 12.50 15.70 -13.39
CA PHE A 62 11.55 14.99 -12.53
C PHE A 62 12.28 14.08 -11.58
N GLN A 63 11.74 13.96 -10.38
CA GLN A 63 12.12 12.89 -9.46
C GLN A 63 11.06 11.82 -9.54
N VAL A 64 11.48 10.62 -9.95
CA VAL A 64 10.57 9.51 -10.19
C VAL A 64 10.73 8.49 -9.07
N TYR A 65 9.62 8.16 -8.44
CA TYR A 65 9.61 7.27 -7.30
C TYR A 65 9.06 5.92 -7.71
N SER A 66 9.63 4.87 -7.13
CA SER A 66 9.16 3.50 -7.36
C SER A 66 9.14 2.75 -6.05
N LEU A 67 8.31 1.73 -5.99
CA LEU A 67 8.18 0.89 -4.81
C LEU A 67 9.34 -0.10 -4.76
N ASN A 68 9.96 -0.21 -3.60
CA ASN A 68 10.96 -1.25 -3.38
C ASN A 68 10.21 -2.50 -2.92
N THR A 69 9.85 -3.34 -3.87
CA THR A 69 8.97 -4.47 -3.57
C THR A 69 9.63 -5.48 -2.64
N THR A 70 10.94 -5.65 -2.73
CA THR A 70 11.64 -6.59 -1.86
C THR A 70 11.51 -6.18 -0.40
N VAL A 71 11.79 -4.92 -0.11
CA VAL A 71 11.71 -4.43 1.26
C VAL A 71 10.26 -4.44 1.74
N PHE A 72 9.33 -4.10 0.85
CA PHE A 72 7.92 -4.12 1.22
C PHE A 72 7.47 -5.53 1.58
N GLN A 73 7.91 -6.53 0.82
CA GLN A 73 7.57 -7.92 1.11
C GLN A 73 8.22 -8.39 2.40
N ASP A 74 9.45 -7.96 2.66
CA ASP A 74 10.12 -8.30 3.93
C ASP A 74 9.32 -7.75 5.11
N LEU A 75 8.81 -6.54 4.98
CA LEU A 75 8.02 -5.93 6.04
C LEU A 75 6.73 -6.73 6.27
N LEU A 76 6.06 -7.12 5.19
CA LEU A 76 4.86 -7.93 5.33
C LEU A 76 5.14 -9.25 6.00
N THR A 77 6.24 -9.89 5.62
CA THR A 77 6.62 -11.17 6.21
C THR A 77 6.88 -11.02 7.70
N GLU A 78 7.53 -9.95 8.07
CA GLU A 78 7.80 -9.71 9.47
C GLU A 78 6.51 -9.51 10.27
N ILE A 79 5.58 -8.73 9.73
CA ILE A 79 4.32 -8.50 10.40
C ILE A 79 3.57 -9.81 10.58
N MET A 80 3.52 -10.63 9.54
CA MET A 80 2.82 -11.89 9.62
C MET A 80 3.49 -12.85 10.59
N SER A 81 4.80 -12.76 10.69
CA SER A 81 5.56 -13.63 11.58
C SER A 81 5.16 -13.41 13.04
N TRP A 82 5.09 -12.15 13.47
CA TRP A 82 4.76 -11.93 14.87
C TRP A 82 3.26 -11.98 15.14
N LEU A 83 2.43 -12.03 14.11
CA LEU A 83 1.02 -12.30 14.30
C LEU A 83 0.74 -13.79 14.46
N GLY A 84 1.75 -14.62 14.27
CA GLY A 84 1.56 -16.04 14.47
C GLY A 84 0.86 -16.71 13.34
N GLY A 85 -0.26 -17.33 13.56
CA GLY A 85 -0.94 -18.15 12.57
C GLY A 85 -1.32 -17.49 11.27
N LEU A 86 -0.86 -16.28 11.00
CA LEU A 86 -1.19 -15.62 9.76
C LEU A 86 -0.07 -15.66 8.75
N GLU A 87 0.87 -16.58 8.88
CA GLU A 87 1.95 -16.69 7.93
C GLU A 87 1.44 -17.04 6.56
N PRO A 88 2.06 -16.50 5.51
CA PRO A 88 1.59 -16.75 4.16
C PRO A 88 2.02 -18.11 3.63
N SER A 89 1.52 -19.16 4.21
CA SER A 89 1.80 -20.50 3.72
C SER A 89 0.76 -20.90 2.71
N SER A 90 1.11 -21.82 1.83
CA SER A 90 0.17 -22.26 0.84
C SER A 90 -1.03 -22.95 1.46
N ASP A 91 -0.82 -23.61 2.58
CA ASP A 91 -1.95 -24.28 3.21
C ASP A 91 -2.99 -23.30 3.68
N HIS A 92 -2.53 -22.23 4.32
CA HIS A 92 -3.46 -21.23 4.81
C HIS A 92 -4.15 -20.52 3.67
N VAL A 93 -3.39 -20.23 2.63
CA VAL A 93 -3.96 -19.53 1.52
C VAL A 93 -5.07 -20.35 0.90
N GLY A 94 -4.85 -21.62 0.77
CA GLY A 94 -5.88 -22.46 0.18
C GLY A 94 -7.16 -22.49 0.97
N GLN A 95 -7.05 -22.34 2.28
CA GLN A 95 -8.26 -22.38 3.09
C GLN A 95 -8.96 -21.06 3.14
N ILE A 96 -8.25 -19.99 2.92
CA ILE A 96 -8.84 -18.68 3.03
C ILE A 96 -9.70 -18.37 1.88
N GLU A 97 -9.51 -19.07 0.81
CA GLU A 97 -10.23 -18.71 -0.30
C GLU A 97 -11.63 -18.82 -0.21
N HIS A 98 -12.12 -19.01 0.66
CA HIS A 98 -13.46 -18.90 0.70
C HIS A 98 -13.99 -18.01 1.48
N PRO A 99 -14.08 -17.52 1.61
CA PRO A 99 -14.43 -16.63 2.16
C PRO A 99 -14.77 -15.61 2.05
N GLY A 100 -15.02 -15.84 1.99
CA GLY A 100 -15.22 -14.89 1.91
C GLY A 100 -15.00 -14.00 2.45
N VAL A 101 -14.98 -14.28 2.48
CA VAL A 101 -14.50 -13.49 2.72
C VAL A 101 -14.12 -12.46 2.68
N TYR A 102 -14.30 -12.59 2.40
CA TYR A 102 -13.78 -11.68 2.38
C TYR A 102 -13.88 -10.82 2.02
N SER A 103 -14.10 -10.91 1.66
CA SER A 103 -14.02 -10.17 1.45
C SER A 103 -14.07 -9.20 1.34
N VAL A 104 -14.32 -9.35 1.09
CA VAL A 104 -14.22 -8.49 1.08
C VAL A 104 -14.26 -7.71 0.82
N GLU A 105 -14.43 -7.85 0.33
CA GLU A 105 -14.36 -7.25 0.21
C GLU A 105 -14.43 -6.46 -0.08
N SER A 106 -14.73 -6.76 -0.38
CA SER A 106 -14.71 -6.13 -0.51
C SER A 106 -14.86 -5.30 -0.57
N GLU A 107 -14.99 -5.48 -0.81
CA GLU A 107 -14.99 -4.92 -0.70
C GLU A 107 -14.99 -4.17 -0.76
N LEU A 108 -15.30 -4.32 -1.08
CA LEU A 108 -15.26 -3.84 -1.04
C LEU A 108 -15.39 -3.11 -1.35
N GLU A 109 -15.61 -3.29 -1.78
CA GLU A 109 -15.64 -2.84 -1.94
C GLU A 109 -15.78 -2.16 -2.23
N PRO A 110 -16.23 -2.29 -2.45
CA PRO A 110 -16.47 -1.84 -2.66
C PRO A 110 -16.71 -1.49 -2.87
N GLY A 111 -17.26 -1.70 -2.99
CA GLY A 111 -17.59 -1.62 -3.09
C GLY A 111 -18.05 -1.53 -3.23
N THR A 112 -18.62 -1.93 -3.19
CA THR A 112 -19.02 -2.11 -3.13
C THR A 112 -19.60 -2.12 -3.15
N GLU A 113 -19.88 -2.18 -3.25
CA GLU A 113 -20.37 -2.37 -3.07
C GLU A 113 -20.82 -2.23 -3.08
N HIS A 114 -21.53 -2.30 -2.97
CA HIS A 114 -22.04 -2.46 -2.77
C HIS A 114 -22.49 -2.20 -2.94
N GLU A 115 -22.79 -2.44 -3.19
CA GLU A 115 -23.34 -2.44 -3.30
C GLU A 115 -23.86 -2.31 -3.60
N GLU A 116 -24.30 -2.49 -3.65
CA GLU A 116 -24.86 -2.60 -3.82
C GLU A 116 -25.39 -2.55 -4.06
N GLU A 117 -25.70 -2.66 -4.08
CA GLU A 117 -26.23 -2.81 -4.18
C GLU A 117 -26.77 -2.73 -4.35
N LYS A 118 -27.19 -2.74 -4.28
CA LYS A 118 -27.80 -2.89 -4.34
C LYS A 118 -28.37 -2.74 -4.55
N ASN A 119 -28.65 -2.76 -4.72
CA ASN A 119 -29.22 -2.78 -4.90
C ASN A 119 -29.73 -2.87 -5.18
N GLY A 120 -29.97 -2.99 -5.28
CA GLY A 120 -30.41 -3.17 -5.62
C GLY A 120 -30.92 -3.43 -5.91
N THR A 121 -31.10 -3.49 -6.16
CA THR A 121 -31.40 -3.79 -6.42
C THR A 121 -31.43 -4.01 -6.49
N LEU A 122 -31.64 -4.08 -6.67
CA LEU A 122 -31.53 -4.39 -6.70
C LEU A 122 -31.54 -4.53 -6.60
#